data_0202a5d83d46719bbd9533614f3b21b1
#
_entry.id   0202a5d83d46719bbd9533614f3b21b1
#
_cell.length_a   1.000
_cell.length_b   1.000
_cell.length_c   1.000
_cell.angle_alpha   90.00
_cell.angle_beta   90.00
_cell.angle_gamma   90.00
#
_symmetry.space_group_name_H-M   'P 1'
#
loop_
_entity.id
_entity.type
_entity.pdbx_description
1 polymer ?
#
loop_
_entity_poly.entity_id
_entity_poly.type
_entity_poly.pdbx_seq_one_letter_code
_entity_poly.pdbx_strand_id
1 'polypeptide(L)'
;MTRWLLFLLTITVFAYSGVWDAGFVWDDVPLIVQNKALDDGLGWSIFTADLWADSGAGEVASGYYRPLVLLSFALDRLLFGLSPGGYHLHSLLWHCAAIWGLWRLLIPMVGERGALSGAALFALHPVQSEVVVWISARNDLMAAALGFAALNCIWKEEAPGRGRQFLTLTLTVAAAMSKETAFVLPVMALLALSGQGHRLARIAPVALGVGVVVVVRLAVGVGGSVSPSPEGWTLLLASSPTLAGLLSASILSPWPLSLIHI
;
A
#
# COMPACT_ATOMS: atom_id res chain seq x y z
N MET A 1 6.73 27.04 -1.59
CA MET A 1 5.81 25.90 -1.71
C MET A 1 6.14 24.78 -0.71
N THR A 2 7.37 24.38 -0.52
CA THR A 2 7.76 23.36 0.49
C THR A 2 7.18 23.62 1.90
N ARG A 3 7.08 24.90 2.33
CA ARG A 3 6.46 25.28 3.61
C ARG A 3 4.97 24.89 3.74
N TRP A 4 4.21 24.95 2.65
CA TRP A 4 2.79 24.57 2.66
C TRP A 4 2.61 23.06 2.72
N LEU A 5 3.51 22.30 2.07
CA LEU A 5 3.53 20.85 2.23
C LEU A 5 3.91 20.45 3.66
N LEU A 6 4.93 21.07 4.25
CA LEU A 6 5.29 20.83 5.65
C LEU A 6 4.12 21.15 6.59
N PHE A 7 3.42 22.26 6.34
CA PHE A 7 2.21 22.61 7.09
C PHE A 7 1.11 21.55 6.94
N LEU A 8 0.87 21.05 5.71
CA LEU A 8 -0.08 19.96 5.47
C LEU A 8 0.30 18.70 6.24
N LEU A 9 1.57 18.28 6.19
CA LEU A 9 2.05 17.10 6.93
C LEU A 9 1.90 17.29 8.43
N THR A 10 2.19 18.49 8.96
CA THR A 10 1.97 18.81 10.38
C THR A 10 0.50 18.71 10.79
N ILE A 11 -0.41 19.28 9.98
CA ILE A 11 -1.87 19.16 10.21
C ILE A 11 -2.30 17.69 10.15
N THR A 12 -1.77 16.91 9.20
CA THR A 12 -2.08 15.48 9.09
C THR A 12 -1.67 14.73 10.34
N VAL A 13 -0.45 14.92 10.82
CA VAL A 13 0.02 14.30 12.07
C VAL A 13 -0.87 14.71 13.25
N PHE A 14 -1.27 15.98 13.33
CA PHE A 14 -2.17 16.46 14.39
C PHE A 14 -3.58 15.86 14.27
N ALA A 15 -4.13 15.77 13.05
CA ALA A 15 -5.47 15.18 12.81
C ALA A 15 -5.53 13.71 13.23
N TYR A 16 -4.44 12.97 13.10
CA TYR A 16 -4.32 11.57 13.51
C TYR A 16 -3.68 11.39 14.90
N SER A 17 -3.54 12.45 15.70
CA SER A 17 -2.89 12.35 17.03
C SER A 17 -3.61 11.41 18.01
N GLY A 18 -4.91 11.18 17.85
CA GLY A 18 -5.67 10.22 18.68
C GLY A 18 -5.26 8.76 18.53
N VAL A 19 -4.46 8.41 17.50
CA VAL A 19 -4.02 7.01 17.30
C VAL A 19 -2.97 6.54 18.31
N TRP A 20 -2.32 7.47 19.04
CA TRP A 20 -1.27 7.13 20.01
C TRP A 20 -1.77 6.26 21.15
N ASP A 21 -3.03 6.44 21.53
CA ASP A 21 -3.68 5.72 22.63
C ASP A 21 -4.52 4.54 22.12
N ALA A 22 -4.58 4.31 20.79
CA ALA A 22 -5.31 3.20 20.19
C ALA A 22 -4.56 1.88 20.39
N GLY A 23 -5.30 0.80 20.65
CA GLY A 23 -4.77 -0.55 20.79
C GLY A 23 -4.71 -1.32 19.47
N PHE A 24 -4.25 -2.57 19.56
CA PHE A 24 -4.38 -3.53 18.46
C PHE A 24 -5.84 -3.98 18.33
N VAL A 25 -6.36 -3.98 17.10
CA VAL A 25 -7.76 -4.34 16.82
C VAL A 25 -7.85 -5.34 15.67
N TRP A 26 -8.89 -6.18 15.65
CA TRP A 26 -9.19 -7.14 14.58
C TRP A 26 -7.97 -7.95 14.14
N ASP A 27 -7.58 -7.83 12.88
CA ASP A 27 -6.47 -8.57 12.26
C ASP A 27 -5.11 -8.21 12.87
N ASP A 28 -4.99 -7.08 13.59
CA ASP A 28 -3.75 -6.73 14.30
C ASP A 28 -3.41 -7.79 15.36
N VAL A 29 -4.42 -8.38 16.00
CA VAL A 29 -4.20 -9.39 17.02
C VAL A 29 -3.56 -10.65 16.43
N PRO A 30 -4.15 -11.36 15.44
CA PRO A 30 -3.54 -12.55 14.86
C PRO A 30 -2.29 -12.22 14.01
N LEU A 31 -2.27 -11.13 13.25
CA LEU A 31 -1.14 -10.83 12.35
C LEU A 31 0.08 -10.23 13.06
N ILE A 32 -0.11 -9.58 14.21
CA ILE A 32 0.97 -8.90 14.91
C ILE A 32 1.18 -9.52 16.30
N VAL A 33 0.15 -9.51 17.15
CA VAL A 33 0.32 -9.89 18.57
C VAL A 33 0.61 -11.37 18.73
N GLN A 34 -0.11 -12.23 18.01
CA GLN A 34 -0.04 -13.69 18.08
C GLN A 34 0.83 -14.32 16.99
N ASN A 35 1.39 -13.54 16.08
CA ASN A 35 2.16 -14.05 14.95
C ASN A 35 3.56 -14.50 15.41
N LYS A 36 3.79 -15.81 15.35
CA LYS A 36 5.04 -16.44 15.79
C LYS A 36 6.22 -16.11 14.89
N ALA A 37 6.00 -15.89 13.57
CA ALA A 37 7.07 -15.51 12.66
C ALA A 37 7.72 -14.15 13.04
N LEU A 38 7.00 -13.30 13.76
CA LEU A 38 7.53 -12.02 14.23
C LEU A 38 8.38 -12.14 15.50
N ASP A 39 8.26 -13.25 16.24
CA ASP A 39 9.06 -13.50 17.45
C ASP A 39 10.49 -13.92 17.09
N ASP A 40 10.67 -14.57 15.94
CA ASP A 40 11.99 -14.96 15.42
C ASP A 40 12.75 -13.78 14.76
N GLY A 41 12.17 -12.58 14.80
CA GLY A 41 12.75 -11.36 14.25
C GLY A 41 12.71 -11.33 12.71
N LEU A 42 13.82 -10.90 12.08
CA LEU A 42 13.90 -10.74 10.61
C LEU A 42 14.24 -12.07 9.92
N GLY A 43 13.47 -13.12 10.18
CA GLY A 43 13.70 -14.47 9.63
C GLY A 43 13.40 -14.55 8.11
N TRP A 44 14.04 -15.53 7.45
CA TRP A 44 13.81 -15.79 6.03
C TRP A 44 12.38 -16.30 5.74
N SER A 45 11.71 -16.90 6.72
CA SER A 45 10.32 -17.35 6.64
C SER A 45 9.35 -16.26 6.17
N ILE A 46 9.61 -14.99 6.52
CA ILE A 46 8.83 -13.81 6.06
C ILE A 46 8.71 -13.76 4.52
N PHE A 47 9.74 -14.20 3.79
CA PHE A 47 9.77 -14.12 2.33
C PHE A 47 9.26 -15.39 1.63
N THR A 48 8.97 -16.44 2.36
CA THR A 48 8.59 -17.76 1.81
C THR A 48 7.20 -18.21 2.24
N ALA A 49 6.47 -17.41 3.03
CA ALA A 49 5.20 -17.77 3.59
C ALA A 49 4.05 -16.85 3.11
N ASP A 50 2.83 -17.35 3.22
CA ASP A 50 1.60 -16.56 3.12
C ASP A 50 1.53 -15.57 4.29
N LEU A 51 0.88 -14.41 4.10
CA LEU A 51 0.72 -13.39 5.14
C LEU A 51 0.16 -13.94 6.45
N TRP A 52 -0.71 -14.95 6.39
CA TRP A 52 -1.43 -15.53 7.52
C TRP A 52 -0.84 -16.85 8.01
N ALA A 53 0.21 -17.37 7.39
CA ALA A 53 0.71 -18.72 7.67
C ALA A 53 1.06 -18.96 9.14
N ASP A 54 1.72 -18.01 9.80
CA ASP A 54 2.14 -18.09 11.20
C ASP A 54 1.30 -17.20 12.14
N SER A 55 0.16 -16.72 11.63
CA SER A 55 -0.76 -15.89 12.40
C SER A 55 -1.49 -16.71 13.46
N GLY A 56 -1.98 -16.06 14.51
CA GLY A 56 -2.82 -16.69 15.53
C GLY A 56 -4.20 -17.14 15.04
N ALA A 57 -4.54 -16.94 13.76
CA ALA A 57 -5.83 -17.34 13.18
C ALA A 57 -5.91 -18.82 12.77
N GLY A 58 -4.85 -19.61 12.98
CA GLY A 58 -4.75 -21.01 12.56
C GLY A 58 -4.20 -21.15 11.13
N GLU A 59 -4.25 -22.38 10.58
CA GLU A 59 -3.76 -22.69 9.23
C GLU A 59 -4.72 -22.15 8.15
N VAL A 60 -4.66 -20.83 7.92
CA VAL A 60 -5.44 -20.15 6.88
C VAL A 60 -4.53 -19.80 5.72
N ALA A 61 -4.69 -20.50 4.58
CA ALA A 61 -4.07 -20.08 3.33
C ALA A 61 -4.87 -18.93 2.73
N SER A 62 -4.47 -17.69 3.01
CA SER A 62 -5.18 -16.51 2.52
C SER A 62 -4.90 -16.19 1.05
N GLY A 63 -3.79 -16.73 0.52
CA GLY A 63 -3.29 -16.41 -0.81
C GLY A 63 -2.65 -15.03 -0.90
N TYR A 64 -2.38 -14.34 0.21
CA TYR A 64 -1.72 -13.04 0.22
C TYR A 64 -0.20 -13.20 0.41
N TYR A 65 0.56 -12.72 -0.57
CA TYR A 65 2.02 -12.65 -0.50
C TYR A 65 2.47 -11.22 -0.26
N ARG A 66 2.74 -10.86 1.00
CA ARG A 66 3.08 -9.48 1.44
C ARG A 66 4.29 -9.44 2.37
N PRO A 67 5.46 -9.92 1.94
CA PRO A 67 6.61 -10.05 2.82
C PRO A 67 7.10 -8.72 3.38
N LEU A 68 6.97 -7.60 2.65
CA LEU A 68 7.41 -6.31 3.18
C LEU A 68 6.50 -5.79 4.30
N VAL A 69 5.23 -6.16 4.33
CA VAL A 69 4.33 -5.83 5.44
C VAL A 69 4.76 -6.59 6.70
N LEU A 70 4.97 -7.91 6.59
CA LEU A 70 5.49 -8.71 7.71
C LEU A 70 6.85 -8.20 8.19
N LEU A 71 7.75 -7.85 7.26
CA LEU A 71 9.05 -7.25 7.59
C LEU A 71 8.88 -5.94 8.37
N SER A 72 7.90 -5.10 7.99
CA SER A 72 7.61 -3.85 8.69
C SER A 72 7.08 -4.09 10.11
N PHE A 73 6.25 -5.13 10.31
CA PHE A 73 5.77 -5.52 11.64
C PHE A 73 6.87 -6.15 12.48
N ALA A 74 7.74 -6.98 11.89
CA ALA A 74 8.91 -7.52 12.59
C ALA A 74 9.88 -6.42 13.04
N LEU A 75 10.09 -5.40 12.22
CA LEU A 75 10.87 -4.22 12.59
C LEU A 75 10.24 -3.47 13.76
N ASP A 76 8.92 -3.24 13.72
CA ASP A 76 8.20 -2.60 14.82
C ASP A 76 8.27 -3.43 16.09
N ARG A 77 8.16 -4.76 15.99
CA ARG A 77 8.30 -5.69 17.11
C ARG A 77 9.68 -5.56 17.78
N LEU A 78 10.74 -5.43 16.98
CA LEU A 78 12.10 -5.22 17.47
C LEU A 78 12.28 -3.86 18.16
N LEU A 79 11.67 -2.81 17.63
CA LEU A 79 11.85 -1.43 18.10
C LEU A 79 10.94 -1.07 19.27
N PHE A 80 9.71 -1.56 19.27
CA PHE A 80 8.64 -1.11 20.17
C PHE A 80 8.01 -2.25 20.98
N GLY A 81 8.44 -3.50 20.75
CA GLY A 81 7.80 -4.67 21.36
C GLY A 81 6.34 -4.78 20.95
N LEU A 82 5.44 -4.89 21.93
CA LEU A 82 3.99 -4.89 21.73
C LEU A 82 3.34 -3.55 22.12
N SER A 83 4.07 -2.42 21.98
CA SER A 83 3.50 -1.09 22.19
C SER A 83 2.80 -0.59 20.92
N PRO A 84 1.46 -0.50 20.86
CA PRO A 84 0.72 -0.16 19.64
C PRO A 84 1.09 1.21 19.09
N GLY A 85 1.40 2.20 19.95
CA GLY A 85 1.75 3.55 19.55
C GLY A 85 2.93 3.61 18.58
N GLY A 86 3.94 2.72 18.72
CA GLY A 86 5.06 2.63 17.80
C GLY A 86 4.63 2.18 16.40
N TYR A 87 3.71 1.21 16.32
CA TYR A 87 3.14 0.73 15.04
C TYR A 87 2.29 1.81 14.37
N HIS A 88 1.49 2.54 15.13
CA HIS A 88 0.72 3.68 14.61
C HIS A 88 1.64 4.79 14.08
N LEU A 89 2.73 5.11 14.80
CA LEU A 89 3.74 6.06 14.33
C LEU A 89 4.28 5.63 12.96
N HIS A 90 4.66 4.37 12.82
CA HIS A 90 5.20 3.86 11.56
C HIS A 90 4.16 3.93 10.42
N SER A 91 2.88 3.58 10.67
CA SER A 91 1.79 3.76 9.70
C SER A 91 1.62 5.21 9.30
N LEU A 92 1.66 6.15 10.24
CA LEU A 92 1.55 7.58 9.97
C LEU A 92 2.74 8.11 9.14
N LEU A 93 3.94 7.60 9.37
CA LEU A 93 5.12 7.94 8.54
C LEU A 93 4.93 7.46 7.10
N TRP A 94 4.39 6.26 6.88
CA TRP A 94 4.04 5.79 5.53
C TRP A 94 2.96 6.65 4.87
N HIS A 95 1.95 7.08 5.63
CA HIS A 95 0.94 8.01 5.12
C HIS A 95 1.56 9.35 4.69
N CYS A 96 2.43 9.93 5.52
CA CYS A 96 3.17 11.15 5.17
C CYS A 96 4.05 10.97 3.91
N ALA A 97 4.69 9.81 3.76
CA ALA A 97 5.46 9.48 2.57
C ALA A 97 4.57 9.37 1.32
N ALA A 98 3.38 8.76 1.45
CA ALA A 98 2.39 8.69 0.36
C ALA A 98 1.89 10.09 -0.04
N ILE A 99 1.57 10.95 0.92
CA ILE A 99 1.16 12.35 0.67
C ILE A 99 2.26 13.10 -0.09
N TRP A 100 3.50 12.99 0.35
CA TRP A 100 4.65 13.61 -0.31
C TRP A 100 4.85 13.08 -1.73
N GLY A 101 4.77 11.76 -1.91
CA GLY A 101 4.90 11.10 -3.20
C GLY A 101 3.81 11.52 -4.18
N LEU A 102 2.56 11.57 -3.73
CA LEU A 102 1.41 12.01 -4.52
C LEU A 102 1.54 13.50 -4.91
N TRP A 103 1.88 14.36 -3.95
CA TRP A 103 2.10 15.78 -4.23
C TRP A 103 3.14 15.99 -5.33
N ARG A 104 4.29 15.29 -5.23
CA ARG A 104 5.34 15.34 -6.24
C ARG A 104 4.85 14.88 -7.63
N LEU A 105 4.07 13.82 -7.64
CA LEU A 105 3.52 13.23 -8.87
C LEU A 105 2.52 14.17 -9.56
N LEU A 106 1.72 14.91 -8.78
CA LEU A 106 0.70 15.80 -9.31
C LEU A 106 1.26 17.14 -9.83
N ILE A 107 2.41 17.60 -9.34
CA ILE A 107 2.99 18.90 -9.75
C ILE A 107 3.04 19.09 -11.27
N PRO A 108 3.62 18.17 -12.06
CA PRO A 108 3.71 18.31 -13.50
C PRO A 108 2.36 18.21 -14.23
N MET A 109 1.32 17.69 -13.56
CA MET A 109 -0.01 17.48 -14.16
C MET A 109 -0.93 18.68 -13.94
N VAL A 110 -0.95 19.23 -12.72
CA VAL A 110 -1.93 20.26 -12.31
C VAL A 110 -1.29 21.49 -11.66
N GLY A 111 0.05 21.58 -11.72
CA GLY A 111 0.82 22.65 -11.08
C GLY A 111 0.84 22.53 -9.55
N GLU A 112 1.67 23.36 -8.91
CA GLU A 112 1.94 23.25 -7.47
C GLU A 112 0.72 23.47 -6.59
N ARG A 113 -0.20 24.38 -6.95
CA ARG A 113 -1.41 24.66 -6.17
C ARG A 113 -2.41 23.51 -6.28
N GLY A 114 -2.64 23.02 -7.49
CA GLY A 114 -3.50 21.86 -7.73
C GLY A 114 -2.95 20.59 -7.05
N ALA A 115 -1.63 20.38 -7.12
CA ALA A 115 -0.97 19.29 -6.43
C ALA A 115 -1.11 19.35 -4.91
N LEU A 116 -1.01 20.55 -4.31
CA LEU A 116 -1.22 20.73 -2.87
C LEU A 116 -2.67 20.44 -2.48
N SER A 117 -3.64 20.92 -3.28
CA SER A 117 -5.07 20.63 -3.03
C SER A 117 -5.37 19.15 -3.15
N GLY A 118 -4.86 18.45 -4.17
CA GLY A 118 -5.02 17.01 -4.33
C GLY A 118 -4.37 16.21 -3.18
N ALA A 119 -3.16 16.62 -2.77
CA ALA A 119 -2.48 16.01 -1.62
C ALA A 119 -3.24 16.26 -0.30
N ALA A 120 -3.85 17.45 -0.12
CA ALA A 120 -4.65 17.75 1.08
C ALA A 120 -5.94 16.92 1.13
N LEU A 121 -6.62 16.76 -0.01
CA LEU A 121 -7.78 15.87 -0.11
C LEU A 121 -7.39 14.43 0.24
N PHE A 122 -6.29 13.91 -0.32
CA PHE A 122 -5.81 12.58 0.01
C PHE A 122 -5.44 12.45 1.50
N ALA A 123 -4.72 13.43 2.06
CA ALA A 123 -4.21 13.39 3.42
C ALA A 123 -5.31 13.37 4.49
N LEU A 124 -6.38 14.16 4.28
CA LEU A 124 -7.40 14.46 5.29
C LEU A 124 -8.78 13.90 4.95
N HIS A 125 -8.91 13.16 3.84
CA HIS A 125 -10.19 12.53 3.51
C HIS A 125 -10.56 11.49 4.57
N PRO A 126 -11.80 11.48 5.08
CA PRO A 126 -12.21 10.55 6.15
C PRO A 126 -11.97 9.07 5.83
N VAL A 127 -12.03 8.67 4.57
CA VAL A 127 -11.74 7.29 4.15
C VAL A 127 -10.31 6.84 4.49
N GLN A 128 -9.37 7.79 4.61
CA GLN A 128 -7.98 7.47 4.98
C GLN A 128 -7.84 7.09 6.47
N SER A 129 -8.83 7.43 7.30
CA SER A 129 -8.79 7.05 8.73
C SER A 129 -8.69 5.53 8.92
N GLU A 130 -9.35 4.75 8.07
CA GLU A 130 -9.28 3.29 8.11
C GLU A 130 -7.85 2.80 7.91
N VAL A 131 -7.18 3.21 6.84
CA VAL A 131 -5.83 2.74 6.50
C VAL A 131 -4.73 3.33 7.38
N VAL A 132 -4.97 4.46 8.03
CA VAL A 132 -4.00 5.09 8.95
C VAL A 132 -4.12 4.56 10.37
N VAL A 133 -5.37 4.36 10.85
CA VAL A 133 -5.64 3.95 12.24
C VAL A 133 -5.52 2.43 12.39
N TRP A 134 -5.97 1.65 11.43
CA TRP A 134 -5.85 0.19 11.47
C TRP A 134 -4.45 -0.26 11.03
N ILE A 135 -3.66 -0.80 11.96
CA ILE A 135 -2.24 -1.13 11.73
C ILE A 135 -2.09 -2.16 10.61
N SER A 136 -2.94 -3.18 10.55
CA SER A 136 -2.89 -4.22 9.51
C SER A 136 -3.18 -3.67 8.10
N ALA A 137 -3.86 -2.52 7.99
CA ALA A 137 -4.07 -1.82 6.72
C ALA A 137 -2.84 -1.03 6.23
N ARG A 138 -1.73 -1.05 6.95
CA ARG A 138 -0.44 -0.44 6.55
C ARG A 138 0.02 -0.88 5.15
N ASN A 139 -0.36 -2.06 4.72
CA ASN A 139 -0.10 -2.57 3.37
C ASN A 139 -0.52 -1.58 2.28
N ASP A 140 -1.64 -0.86 2.44
CA ASP A 140 -2.13 0.16 1.52
C ASP A 140 -1.22 1.38 1.50
N LEU A 141 -0.81 1.85 2.68
CA LEU A 141 0.07 3.02 2.82
C LEU A 141 1.45 2.76 2.21
N MET A 142 2.02 1.56 2.47
CA MET A 142 3.30 1.16 1.90
C MET A 142 3.23 1.04 0.38
N ALA A 143 2.22 0.35 -0.15
CA ALA A 143 2.04 0.20 -1.58
C ALA A 143 1.83 1.56 -2.28
N ALA A 144 1.06 2.47 -1.69
CA ALA A 144 0.84 3.81 -2.21
C ALA A 144 2.13 4.65 -2.19
N ALA A 145 2.84 4.71 -1.06
CA ALA A 145 4.07 5.50 -0.92
C ALA A 145 5.15 5.04 -1.90
N LEU A 146 5.40 3.72 -1.96
CA LEU A 146 6.40 3.12 -2.84
C LEU A 146 5.97 3.21 -4.32
N GLY A 147 4.69 3.00 -4.62
CA GLY A 147 4.13 3.14 -5.95
C GLY A 147 4.22 4.57 -6.48
N PHE A 148 3.85 5.57 -5.69
CA PHE A 148 4.03 6.98 -6.06
C PHE A 148 5.51 7.34 -6.24
N ALA A 149 6.40 6.80 -5.40
CA ALA A 149 7.84 7.00 -5.56
C ALA A 149 8.34 6.40 -6.89
N ALA A 150 7.91 5.19 -7.25
CA ALA A 150 8.24 4.55 -8.52
C ALA A 150 7.75 5.39 -9.73
N LEU A 151 6.49 5.86 -9.67
CA LEU A 151 5.91 6.72 -10.72
C LEU A 151 6.66 8.07 -10.84
N ASN A 152 7.08 8.66 -9.73
CA ASN A 152 7.91 9.87 -9.75
C ASN A 152 9.26 9.66 -10.46
N CYS A 153 9.85 8.46 -10.37
CA CYS A 153 11.10 8.14 -11.07
C CYS A 153 10.95 8.12 -12.59
N ILE A 154 9.77 7.77 -13.10
CA ILE A 154 9.54 7.67 -14.55
C ILE A 154 9.03 8.96 -15.19
N TRP A 155 8.69 10.00 -14.41
CA TRP A 155 8.05 11.22 -14.92
C TRP A 155 8.99 12.15 -15.72
N LYS A 156 10.30 12.01 -15.63
CA LYS A 156 11.26 12.85 -16.36
C LYS A 156 11.25 12.51 -17.85
N GLU A 157 11.29 13.53 -18.72
CA GLU A 157 11.23 13.41 -20.20
C GLU A 157 12.42 12.69 -20.82
N GLU A 158 13.58 12.73 -20.16
CA GLU A 158 14.79 12.07 -20.65
C GLU A 158 14.75 10.55 -20.51
N ALA A 159 15.43 9.86 -21.43
CA ALA A 159 15.63 8.42 -21.32
C ALA A 159 16.24 8.08 -19.94
N PRO A 160 15.67 7.14 -19.18
CA PRO A 160 16.17 6.86 -17.83
C PRO A 160 17.54 6.19 -17.88
N GLY A 161 18.51 6.75 -17.19
CA GLY A 161 19.80 6.10 -16.96
C GLY A 161 19.63 4.81 -16.10
N ARG A 162 20.62 3.91 -16.14
CA ARG A 162 20.58 2.61 -15.45
C ARG A 162 20.25 2.70 -13.96
N GLY A 163 20.81 3.68 -13.24
CA GLY A 163 20.51 3.87 -11.81
C GLY A 163 19.05 4.20 -11.55
N ARG A 164 18.42 5.04 -12.39
CA ARG A 164 17.01 5.39 -12.26
C ARG A 164 16.10 4.21 -12.62
N GLN A 165 16.47 3.43 -13.64
CA GLN A 165 15.75 2.19 -13.99
C GLN A 165 15.79 1.19 -12.83
N PHE A 166 16.97 0.99 -12.23
CA PHE A 166 17.14 0.11 -11.08
C PHE A 166 16.32 0.59 -9.88
N LEU A 167 16.35 1.89 -9.56
CA LEU A 167 15.54 2.46 -8.49
C LEU A 167 14.04 2.27 -8.74
N THR A 168 13.58 2.53 -9.97
CA THR A 168 12.17 2.31 -10.35
C THR A 168 11.76 0.84 -10.17
N LEU A 169 12.60 -0.07 -10.65
CA LEU A 169 12.39 -1.51 -10.49
C LEU A 169 12.27 -1.88 -9.01
N THR A 170 13.23 -1.48 -8.19
CA THR A 170 13.24 -1.78 -6.74
C THR A 170 12.02 -1.23 -6.02
N LEU A 171 11.64 0.02 -6.29
CA LEU A 171 10.45 0.63 -5.70
C LEU A 171 9.16 -0.07 -6.13
N THR A 172 9.07 -0.51 -7.39
CA THR A 172 7.91 -1.25 -7.89
C THR A 172 7.83 -2.65 -7.26
N VAL A 173 8.94 -3.36 -7.17
CA VAL A 173 9.02 -4.65 -6.46
C VAL A 173 8.57 -4.47 -5.01
N ALA A 174 9.08 -3.46 -4.33
CA ALA A 174 8.72 -3.18 -2.95
C ALA A 174 7.23 -2.83 -2.79
N ALA A 175 6.65 -2.03 -3.68
CA ALA A 175 5.22 -1.73 -3.69
C ALA A 175 4.39 -3.01 -3.89
N ALA A 176 4.76 -3.85 -4.85
CA ALA A 176 4.07 -5.09 -5.17
C ALA A 176 4.22 -6.17 -4.08
N MET A 177 5.32 -6.17 -3.33
CA MET A 177 5.52 -7.01 -2.14
C MET A 177 4.79 -6.48 -0.90
N SER A 178 4.26 -5.26 -0.96
CA SER A 178 3.43 -4.68 0.11
C SER A 178 1.95 -4.98 -0.10
N LYS A 179 1.45 -4.82 -1.33
CA LYS A 179 0.04 -5.13 -1.68
C LYS A 179 -0.14 -5.38 -3.18
N GLU A 180 -1.04 -6.29 -3.51
CA GLU A 180 -1.37 -6.67 -4.89
C GLU A 180 -1.97 -5.53 -5.72
N THR A 181 -2.54 -4.51 -5.08
CA THR A 181 -3.02 -3.29 -5.76
C THR A 181 -1.91 -2.58 -6.54
N ALA A 182 -0.64 -2.74 -6.15
CA ALA A 182 0.50 -2.21 -6.91
C ALA A 182 0.66 -2.84 -8.31
N PHE A 183 -0.01 -3.96 -8.61
CA PHE A 183 0.01 -4.56 -9.96
C PHE A 183 -0.63 -3.67 -11.01
N VAL A 184 -1.38 -2.64 -10.62
CA VAL A 184 -1.93 -1.63 -11.52
C VAL A 184 -0.89 -0.59 -11.99
N LEU A 185 0.28 -0.49 -11.31
CA LEU A 185 1.30 0.51 -11.62
C LEU A 185 1.75 0.57 -13.09
N PRO A 186 1.94 -0.56 -13.83
CA PRO A 186 2.27 -0.50 -15.25
C PRO A 186 1.18 0.19 -16.09
N VAL A 187 -0.09 -0.03 -15.76
CA VAL A 187 -1.22 0.62 -16.43
C VAL A 187 -1.24 2.11 -16.11
N MET A 188 -1.05 2.48 -14.84
CA MET A 188 -0.94 3.89 -14.43
C MET A 188 0.23 4.58 -15.14
N ALA A 189 1.40 3.94 -15.22
CA ALA A 189 2.56 4.45 -15.94
C ALA A 189 2.26 4.61 -17.44
N LEU A 190 1.56 3.66 -18.04
CA LEU A 190 1.15 3.69 -19.43
C LEU A 190 0.25 4.89 -19.75
N LEU A 191 -0.73 5.16 -18.89
CA LEU A 191 -1.65 6.29 -19.01
C LEU A 191 -0.94 7.63 -18.75
N ALA A 192 -0.15 7.70 -17.69
CA ALA A 192 0.58 8.90 -17.29
C ALA A 192 1.59 9.36 -18.36
N LEU A 193 2.21 8.43 -19.08
CA LEU A 193 3.20 8.71 -20.11
C LEU A 193 2.64 8.70 -21.54
N SER A 194 1.31 8.76 -21.71
CA SER A 194 0.71 8.82 -23.03
C SER A 194 1.19 10.06 -23.81
N GLY A 195 1.66 9.84 -25.05
CA GLY A 195 2.19 10.92 -25.88
C GLY A 195 3.61 11.40 -25.55
N GLN A 196 4.29 10.82 -24.54
CA GLN A 196 5.65 11.21 -24.17
C GLN A 196 6.73 10.34 -24.82
N GLY A 197 7.94 10.92 -25.04
CA GLY A 197 9.08 10.20 -25.59
C GLY A 197 9.65 9.14 -24.65
N HIS A 198 10.36 8.15 -25.22
CA HIS A 198 11.00 7.06 -24.47
C HIS A 198 10.07 6.25 -23.54
N ARG A 199 8.77 6.26 -23.85
CA ARG A 199 7.71 5.67 -23.03
C ARG A 199 8.00 4.22 -22.62
N LEU A 200 8.39 3.36 -23.57
CA LEU A 200 8.66 1.95 -23.30
C LEU A 200 9.85 1.76 -22.35
N ALA A 201 10.94 2.49 -22.55
CA ALA A 201 12.12 2.42 -21.67
C ALA A 201 11.81 2.90 -20.24
N ARG A 202 10.82 3.77 -20.08
CA ARG A 202 10.38 4.30 -18.76
C ARG A 202 9.42 3.35 -18.06
N ILE A 203 8.55 2.66 -18.80
CA ILE A 203 7.58 1.70 -18.25
C ILE A 203 8.21 0.32 -17.99
N ALA A 204 9.19 -0.08 -18.79
CA ALA A 204 9.81 -1.40 -18.68
C ALA A 204 10.23 -1.80 -17.25
N PRO A 205 10.91 -0.97 -16.45
CA PRO A 205 11.27 -1.34 -15.08
C PRO A 205 10.06 -1.50 -14.17
N VAL A 206 8.96 -0.78 -14.41
CA VAL A 206 7.70 -0.93 -13.65
C VAL A 206 7.04 -2.27 -13.99
N ALA A 207 6.90 -2.58 -15.29
CA ALA A 207 6.32 -3.85 -15.73
C ALA A 207 7.16 -5.06 -15.27
N LEU A 208 8.50 -4.94 -15.37
CA LEU A 208 9.43 -5.96 -14.91
C LEU A 208 9.32 -6.18 -13.39
N GLY A 209 9.21 -5.10 -12.61
CA GLY A 209 9.07 -5.19 -11.14
C GLY A 209 7.82 -5.95 -10.71
N VAL A 210 6.68 -5.66 -11.33
CA VAL A 210 5.44 -6.43 -11.10
C VAL A 210 5.63 -7.89 -11.54
N GLY A 211 6.20 -8.12 -12.74
CA GLY A 211 6.46 -9.47 -13.26
C GLY A 211 7.33 -10.31 -12.33
N VAL A 212 8.39 -9.73 -11.75
CA VAL A 212 9.25 -10.40 -10.76
C VAL A 212 8.45 -10.86 -9.56
N VAL A 213 7.60 -9.99 -8.98
CA VAL A 213 6.81 -10.36 -7.79
C VAL A 213 5.78 -11.43 -8.12
N VAL A 214 5.14 -11.37 -9.29
CA VAL A 214 4.22 -12.42 -9.74
C VAL A 214 4.93 -13.77 -9.84
N VAL A 215 6.13 -13.82 -10.46
CA VAL A 215 6.92 -15.04 -10.56
C VAL A 215 7.34 -15.57 -9.19
N VAL A 216 7.82 -14.71 -8.30
CA VAL A 216 8.21 -15.10 -6.92
C VAL A 216 7.00 -15.66 -6.16
N ARG A 217 5.83 -14.98 -6.23
CA ARG A 217 4.59 -15.44 -5.60
C ARG A 217 4.18 -16.84 -6.08
N LEU A 218 4.25 -17.09 -7.39
CA LEU A 218 3.96 -18.41 -7.97
C LEU A 218 4.99 -19.46 -7.52
N ALA A 219 6.28 -19.09 -7.47
CA ALA A 219 7.34 -19.99 -7.04
C ALA A 219 7.25 -20.36 -5.55
N VAL A 220 6.80 -19.43 -4.71
CA VAL A 220 6.55 -19.68 -3.27
C VAL A 220 5.24 -20.50 -3.07
N GLY A 221 4.40 -20.62 -4.09
CA GLY A 221 3.14 -21.36 -4.02
C GLY A 221 2.00 -20.60 -3.30
N VAL A 222 2.20 -19.32 -3.00
CA VAL A 222 1.15 -18.48 -2.39
C VAL A 222 0.15 -18.05 -3.46
N GLY A 223 -1.11 -18.43 -3.29
CA GLY A 223 -2.21 -18.09 -4.22
C GLY A 223 -2.62 -19.21 -5.19
N GLY A 224 -1.98 -20.37 -5.15
CA GLY A 224 -2.32 -21.52 -6.01
C GLY A 224 -3.58 -22.29 -5.59
N SER A 225 -4.10 -22.05 -4.39
CA SER A 225 -5.24 -22.79 -3.83
C SER A 225 -6.59 -22.09 -4.01
N VAL A 226 -6.64 -20.85 -4.42
CA VAL A 226 -7.89 -20.16 -4.74
C VAL A 226 -8.23 -20.39 -6.21
N SER A 227 -8.62 -21.61 -6.56
CA SER A 227 -9.43 -21.82 -7.77
C SER A 227 -10.77 -21.13 -7.50
N PRO A 228 -11.14 -20.10 -8.27
CA PRO A 228 -12.50 -19.58 -8.19
C PRO A 228 -13.41 -20.74 -8.60
N SER A 229 -14.21 -21.23 -7.66
CA SER A 229 -15.27 -22.17 -8.02
C SER A 229 -16.17 -21.49 -9.06
N PRO A 230 -16.78 -22.23 -9.98
CA PRO A 230 -17.76 -21.65 -10.91
C PRO A 230 -18.83 -20.81 -10.20
N GLU A 231 -19.16 -21.17 -8.96
CA GLU A 231 -20.05 -20.43 -8.07
C GLU A 231 -19.45 -19.08 -7.61
N GLY A 232 -18.12 -19.00 -7.41
CA GLY A 232 -17.44 -17.76 -7.03
C GLY A 232 -17.53 -16.68 -8.13
N TRP A 233 -17.43 -17.06 -9.40
CA TRP A 233 -17.63 -16.12 -10.51
C TRP A 233 -19.07 -15.63 -10.62
N THR A 234 -20.06 -16.51 -10.42
CA THR A 234 -21.47 -16.12 -10.42
C THR A 234 -21.81 -15.18 -9.27
N LEU A 235 -21.24 -15.40 -8.08
CA LEU A 235 -21.38 -14.50 -6.93
C LEU A 235 -20.71 -13.13 -7.18
N LEU A 236 -19.52 -13.10 -7.77
CA LEU A 236 -18.83 -11.86 -8.14
C LEU A 236 -19.62 -11.04 -9.17
N LEU A 237 -20.17 -11.69 -10.18
CA LEU A 237 -21.01 -11.04 -11.21
C LEU A 237 -22.33 -10.56 -10.62
N ALA A 238 -22.96 -11.35 -9.73
CA ALA A 238 -24.19 -10.97 -9.05
C ALA A 238 -24.00 -9.81 -8.05
N SER A 239 -22.81 -9.69 -7.45
CA SER A 239 -22.47 -8.59 -6.52
C SER A 239 -21.99 -7.31 -7.22
N SER A 240 -21.78 -7.34 -8.54
CA SER A 240 -21.23 -6.18 -9.28
C SER A 240 -22.04 -4.89 -9.10
N PRO A 241 -23.39 -4.88 -9.08
CA PRO A 241 -24.15 -3.66 -8.80
C PRO A 241 -23.96 -3.15 -7.37
N THR A 242 -23.81 -4.08 -6.41
CA THR A 242 -23.56 -3.76 -5.01
C THR A 242 -22.16 -3.20 -4.82
N LEU A 243 -21.15 -3.76 -5.52
CA LEU A 243 -19.78 -3.24 -5.52
C LEU A 243 -19.70 -1.83 -6.11
N ALA A 244 -20.42 -1.56 -7.20
CA ALA A 244 -20.50 -0.22 -7.78
C ALA A 244 -21.18 0.77 -6.81
N GLY A 245 -22.23 0.35 -6.10
CA GLY A 245 -22.89 1.13 -5.06
C GLY A 245 -21.97 1.38 -3.86
N LEU A 246 -21.22 0.40 -3.41
CA LEU A 246 -20.23 0.53 -2.32
C LEU A 246 -19.07 1.46 -2.70
N LEU A 247 -18.56 1.36 -3.93
CA LEU A 247 -17.52 2.26 -4.43
C LEU A 247 -18.01 3.70 -4.51
N SER A 248 -19.22 3.94 -4.99
CA SER A 248 -19.80 5.28 -5.01
C SER A 248 -20.03 5.81 -3.60
N ALA A 249 -20.50 4.98 -2.68
CA ALA A 249 -20.68 5.34 -1.28
C ALA A 249 -19.36 5.67 -0.58
N SER A 250 -18.29 4.89 -0.83
CA SER A 250 -16.97 5.16 -0.24
C SER A 250 -16.30 6.43 -0.75
N ILE A 251 -16.58 6.85 -1.99
CA ILE A 251 -16.08 8.11 -2.55
C ILE A 251 -16.86 9.33 -2.01
N LEU A 252 -18.15 9.16 -1.78
CA LEU A 252 -19.07 10.25 -1.42
C LEU A 252 -19.38 10.29 0.09
N SER A 253 -19.13 9.21 0.82
CA SER A 253 -19.42 9.14 2.25
C SER A 253 -18.33 9.81 3.09
N PRO A 254 -18.69 10.67 4.06
CA PRO A 254 -17.75 11.20 5.04
C PRO A 254 -17.34 10.17 6.12
N TRP A 255 -17.94 8.96 6.12
CA TRP A 255 -17.70 7.91 7.13
C TRP A 255 -17.08 6.68 6.49
N PRO A 256 -16.06 6.05 7.12
CA PRO A 256 -15.51 4.80 6.65
C PRO A 256 -16.56 3.68 6.69
N LEU A 257 -16.62 2.89 5.63
CA LEU A 257 -17.59 1.79 5.49
C LEU A 257 -17.46 0.70 6.56
N SER A 258 -16.28 0.57 7.17
CA SER A 258 -16.02 -0.36 8.28
C SER A 258 -16.89 -0.12 9.51
N LEU A 259 -17.43 1.10 9.69
CA LEU A 259 -18.33 1.42 10.80
C LEU A 259 -19.78 1.02 10.54
N ILE A 260 -20.12 0.58 9.33
CA ILE A 260 -21.50 0.20 8.95
C ILE A 260 -21.77 -1.30 9.27
N HIS A 261 -20.73 -2.07 9.57
CA HIS A 261 -20.80 -3.52 9.84
C HIS A 261 -20.58 -3.91 11.30
N ILE A 262 -20.72 -2.98 12.24
CA ILE A 262 -20.75 -3.24 13.68
C ILE A 262 -22.19 -3.33 14.17
#